data_3eaa34bb604ee397291aa575d0074978
#
_entry.id   3eaa34bb604ee397291aa575d0074978
#
_cell.length_a   1.000
_cell.length_b   1.000
_cell.length_c   1.000
_cell.angle_alpha   90.00
_cell.angle_beta   90.00
_cell.angle_gamma   90.00
#
_symmetry.space_group_name_H-M   'P 1'
#
loop_
_entity.id
_entity.type
_entity.pdbx_description
1 polymer ?
#
loop_
_entity_poly.entity_id
_entity_poly.type
_entity_poly.pdbx_seq_one_letter_code
_entity_poly.pdbx_strand_id
1 'polypeptide(L)'
;FNCNIKTILYLWDSLNYFDFKSNFKFFDRIYTFDYNDSQNSLAEFLPFYWTPNLTNVSTKYSVSLVGSCHDGRLWIADKVAKQLDDMGFSYFFKIVCDGKAKMTPSMYKQLIKSYLKGDEASILDIKALTGKVTHPFLTSVSTPIDETNNIIAMSECILDTDIDYQAGPTPRLIWALALGKKVVTTNKNIVKIPFYNNKNIFIIDRRNPIINPNFITSKADDMSSVMEKYRIDNWVKILLEK
;
A
#
# COMPACT_ATOMS: atom_id res chain seq x y z
N PHE A 1 -32.28 26.65 15.28
CA PHE A 1 -31.08 26.01 15.81
C PHE A 1 -29.93 26.37 14.90
N ASN A 2 -29.13 27.40 15.25
CA ASN A 2 -27.82 27.63 14.61
C ASN A 2 -26.83 26.66 15.21
N CYS A 3 -26.81 25.41 14.73
CA CYS A 3 -25.74 24.53 15.01
C CYS A 3 -24.55 24.89 14.08
N ASN A 4 -23.49 25.41 14.65
CA ASN A 4 -22.22 25.61 13.96
C ASN A 4 -21.58 24.24 13.72
N ILE A 5 -22.07 23.51 12.71
CA ILE A 5 -21.56 22.18 12.36
C ILE A 5 -20.28 22.39 11.57
N LYS A 6 -19.16 21.87 12.08
CA LYS A 6 -17.90 21.81 11.32
C LYS A 6 -17.91 20.62 10.38
N THR A 7 -17.52 20.87 9.14
CA THR A 7 -17.43 19.86 8.09
C THR A 7 -15.97 19.52 7.79
N ILE A 8 -15.65 18.22 7.79
CA ILE A 8 -14.28 17.73 7.56
C ILE A 8 -14.32 16.75 6.39
N LEU A 9 -13.43 16.95 5.44
CA LEU A 9 -13.20 16.03 4.33
C LEU A 9 -11.87 15.29 4.54
N TYR A 10 -11.88 13.97 4.44
CA TYR A 10 -10.67 13.18 4.33
C TYR A 10 -10.64 12.48 2.97
N LEU A 11 -9.60 12.76 2.17
CA LEU A 11 -9.42 12.16 0.85
C LEU A 11 -8.76 10.79 0.99
N TRP A 12 -9.49 9.74 0.61
CA TRP A 12 -9.02 8.34 0.59
C TRP A 12 -8.30 7.98 -0.71
N ASP A 13 -8.48 8.78 -1.76
CA ASP A 13 -7.82 8.64 -3.05
C ASP A 13 -7.05 9.92 -3.38
N SER A 14 -5.99 9.81 -4.18
CA SER A 14 -5.23 10.95 -4.67
C SER A 14 -6.09 11.81 -5.62
N LEU A 15 -5.89 13.11 -5.58
CA LEU A 15 -6.52 14.07 -6.50
C LEU A 15 -6.11 13.84 -7.96
N ASN A 16 -5.00 13.14 -8.21
CA ASN A 16 -4.61 12.69 -9.55
C ASN A 16 -5.54 11.60 -10.10
N TYR A 17 -6.18 10.83 -9.21
CA TYR A 17 -7.15 9.82 -9.62
C TYR A 17 -8.56 10.41 -9.69
N PHE A 18 -8.92 11.23 -8.72
CA PHE A 18 -10.24 11.83 -8.61
C PHE A 18 -10.14 13.31 -8.22
N ASP A 19 -10.26 14.21 -9.19
CA ASP A 19 -10.21 15.65 -8.91
C ASP A 19 -11.47 16.13 -8.18
N PHE A 20 -11.34 16.29 -6.87
CA PHE A 20 -12.40 16.74 -5.98
C PHE A 20 -12.24 18.20 -5.53
N LYS A 21 -11.26 18.94 -6.06
CA LYS A 21 -10.90 20.30 -5.61
C LYS A 21 -12.04 21.30 -5.66
N SER A 22 -12.94 21.17 -6.64
CA SER A 22 -14.11 22.07 -6.78
C SER A 22 -15.07 22.01 -5.58
N ASN A 23 -15.05 20.91 -4.81
CA ASN A 23 -15.89 20.70 -3.65
C ASN A 23 -15.25 21.16 -2.33
N PHE A 24 -13.97 21.54 -2.32
CA PHE A 24 -13.25 21.95 -1.11
C PHE A 24 -13.93 23.12 -0.37
N LYS A 25 -14.57 24.02 -1.10
CA LYS A 25 -15.33 25.16 -0.56
C LYS A 25 -16.48 24.79 0.37
N PHE A 26 -16.89 23.52 0.41
CA PHE A 26 -17.98 23.04 1.27
C PHE A 26 -17.49 22.47 2.60
N PHE A 27 -16.19 22.42 2.82
CA PHE A 27 -15.58 21.86 4.00
C PHE A 27 -14.72 22.87 4.74
N ASP A 28 -14.80 22.86 6.06
CA ASP A 28 -14.01 23.73 6.93
C ASP A 28 -12.56 23.26 7.02
N ARG A 29 -12.34 21.93 6.94
CA ARG A 29 -11.00 21.32 6.95
C ARG A 29 -10.93 20.15 5.97
N ILE A 30 -9.77 20.00 5.37
CA ILE A 30 -9.54 18.98 4.35
C ILE A 30 -8.21 18.29 4.65
N TYR A 31 -8.24 16.97 4.67
CA TYR A 31 -7.07 16.14 4.87
C TYR A 31 -6.86 15.20 3.70
N THR A 32 -5.61 14.82 3.48
CA THR A 32 -5.23 13.85 2.47
C THR A 32 -4.09 12.96 2.97
N PHE A 33 -4.12 11.68 2.60
CA PHE A 33 -2.98 10.78 2.82
C PHE A 33 -1.87 10.98 1.79
N ASP A 34 -2.17 11.60 0.65
CA ASP A 34 -1.21 11.80 -0.44
C ASP A 34 -0.37 13.05 -0.18
N TYR A 35 0.95 12.85 -0.04
CA TYR A 35 1.87 13.95 0.27
C TYR A 35 1.91 15.00 -0.85
N ASN A 36 1.88 14.59 -2.12
CA ASN A 36 1.89 15.55 -3.22
C ASN A 36 0.61 16.39 -3.26
N ASP A 37 -0.53 15.81 -2.95
CA ASP A 37 -1.80 16.54 -2.86
C ASP A 37 -1.75 17.60 -1.76
N SER A 38 -1.15 17.29 -0.62
CA SER A 38 -1.00 18.27 0.47
C SER A 38 -0.09 19.43 0.11
N GLN A 39 0.87 19.25 -0.78
CA GLN A 39 1.77 20.31 -1.24
C GLN A 39 1.14 21.18 -2.35
N ASN A 40 0.15 20.65 -3.07
CA ASN A 40 -0.43 21.27 -4.27
C ASN A 40 -1.90 21.64 -4.10
N SER A 41 -2.46 21.57 -2.89
CA SER A 41 -3.84 21.90 -2.58
C SER A 41 -3.99 22.50 -1.18
N LEU A 42 -5.23 22.77 -0.77
CA LEU A 42 -5.56 23.24 0.59
C LEU A 42 -5.68 22.08 1.59
N ALA A 43 -5.42 20.85 1.18
CA ALA A 43 -5.52 19.69 2.06
C ALA A 43 -4.28 19.54 2.94
N GLU A 44 -4.47 19.32 4.23
CA GLU A 44 -3.40 19.02 5.18
C GLU A 44 -3.00 17.54 5.07
N PHE A 45 -1.69 17.26 5.18
CA PHE A 45 -1.21 15.88 5.16
C PHE A 45 -1.55 15.16 6.46
N LEU A 46 -2.32 14.08 6.34
CA LEU A 46 -2.61 13.14 7.41
C LEU A 46 -2.62 11.72 6.81
N PRO A 47 -1.63 10.87 7.11
CA PRO A 47 -1.59 9.49 6.60
C PRO A 47 -2.73 8.66 7.18
N PHE A 48 -2.92 7.44 6.67
CA PHE A 48 -3.91 6.52 7.20
C PHE A 48 -3.65 6.17 8.68
N TYR A 49 -4.69 5.75 9.36
CA TYR A 49 -4.61 5.29 10.74
C TYR A 49 -4.33 3.78 10.84
N TRP A 50 -3.96 3.36 12.04
CA TRP A 50 -3.90 1.95 12.42
C TRP A 50 -4.75 1.70 13.67
N THR A 51 -5.15 0.44 13.86
CA THR A 51 -5.93 0.00 15.03
C THR A 51 -5.11 -0.98 15.87
N PRO A 52 -5.19 -0.90 17.20
CA PRO A 52 -4.41 -1.75 18.10
C PRO A 52 -4.99 -3.18 18.20
N ASN A 53 -4.99 -3.93 17.11
CA ASN A 53 -5.39 -5.34 17.05
C ASN A 53 -4.15 -6.24 17.16
N LEU A 54 -3.34 -6.03 18.20
CA LEU A 54 -2.07 -6.70 18.34
C LEU A 54 -2.22 -7.99 19.12
N THR A 55 -2.27 -9.11 18.43
CA THR A 55 -1.98 -10.41 19.01
C THR A 55 -0.47 -10.60 19.06
N ASN A 56 0.05 -11.08 20.20
CA ASN A 56 1.45 -11.45 20.32
C ASN A 56 1.65 -12.75 19.55
N VAL A 57 2.07 -12.64 18.29
CA VAL A 57 2.26 -13.79 17.39
C VAL A 57 3.74 -13.97 17.06
N SER A 58 4.18 -15.22 16.99
CA SER A 58 5.53 -15.54 16.56
C SER A 58 5.73 -15.24 15.08
N THR A 59 6.91 -14.74 14.74
CA THR A 59 7.30 -14.52 13.33
C THR A 59 7.35 -15.85 12.58
N LYS A 60 6.73 -15.87 11.41
CA LYS A 60 6.62 -17.04 10.53
C LYS A 60 7.17 -16.78 9.13
N TYR A 61 7.10 -15.55 8.65
CA TYR A 61 7.47 -15.16 7.31
C TYR A 61 8.57 -14.09 7.33
N SER A 62 9.55 -14.24 6.45
CA SER A 62 10.53 -13.18 6.21
C SER A 62 9.90 -11.99 5.50
N VAL A 63 9.02 -12.27 4.51
CA VAL A 63 8.31 -11.23 3.76
C VAL A 63 6.85 -11.64 3.53
N SER A 64 5.92 -10.72 3.69
CA SER A 64 4.53 -10.94 3.28
C SER A 64 3.98 -9.85 2.38
N LEU A 65 2.96 -10.21 1.59
CA LEU A 65 2.17 -9.29 0.78
C LEU A 65 0.72 -9.75 0.76
N VAL A 66 -0.20 -8.83 1.11
CA VAL A 66 -1.65 -9.03 0.97
C VAL A 66 -2.22 -7.81 0.26
N GLY A 67 -2.99 -8.00 -0.81
CA GLY A 67 -3.60 -6.88 -1.52
C GLY A 67 -4.40 -7.29 -2.76
N SER A 68 -4.99 -6.33 -3.46
CA SER A 68 -5.74 -6.54 -4.70
C SER A 68 -4.81 -6.59 -5.92
N CYS A 69 -5.24 -7.23 -7.00
CA CYS A 69 -4.50 -7.33 -8.25
C CYS A 69 -4.65 -6.04 -9.07
N HIS A 70 -3.59 -5.25 -9.12
CA HIS A 70 -3.47 -4.03 -9.94
C HIS A 70 -2.03 -3.53 -10.00
N ASP A 71 -1.71 -2.68 -10.95
CA ASP A 71 -0.45 -1.94 -11.10
C ASP A 71 0.82 -2.80 -11.02
N GLY A 72 0.77 -3.98 -11.65
CA GLY A 72 1.91 -4.89 -11.74
C GLY A 72 2.23 -5.63 -10.43
N ARG A 73 1.36 -5.58 -9.43
CA ARG A 73 1.59 -6.22 -8.12
C ARG A 73 1.90 -7.70 -8.23
N LEU A 74 1.15 -8.43 -9.07
CA LEU A 74 1.38 -9.85 -9.28
C LEU A 74 2.77 -10.12 -9.90
N TRP A 75 3.16 -9.34 -10.88
CA TRP A 75 4.47 -9.46 -11.52
C TRP A 75 5.62 -9.14 -10.54
N ILE A 76 5.49 -8.07 -9.75
CA ILE A 76 6.47 -7.70 -8.73
C ILE A 76 6.59 -8.81 -7.69
N ALA A 77 5.46 -9.34 -7.21
CA ALA A 77 5.42 -10.44 -6.25
C ALA A 77 6.13 -11.69 -6.80
N ASP A 78 5.88 -12.06 -8.06
CA ASP A 78 6.53 -13.20 -8.70
C ASP A 78 8.06 -13.02 -8.81
N LYS A 79 8.52 -11.81 -9.22
CA LYS A 79 9.96 -11.50 -9.30
C LYS A 79 10.64 -11.51 -7.92
N VAL A 80 9.94 -10.99 -6.90
CA VAL A 80 10.45 -10.98 -5.51
C VAL A 80 10.45 -12.38 -4.92
N ALA A 81 9.40 -13.18 -5.14
CA ALA A 81 9.31 -14.55 -4.64
C ALA A 81 10.48 -15.42 -5.12
N LYS A 82 10.83 -15.35 -6.41
CA LYS A 82 11.99 -16.07 -6.97
C LYS A 82 13.29 -15.72 -6.26
N GLN A 83 13.52 -14.43 -5.99
CA GLN A 83 14.69 -14.01 -5.25
C GLN A 83 14.69 -14.51 -3.80
N LEU A 84 13.51 -14.50 -3.14
CA LEU A 84 13.37 -15.01 -1.78
C LEU A 84 13.62 -16.53 -1.72
N ASP A 85 13.12 -17.29 -2.70
CA ASP A 85 13.41 -18.73 -2.85
C ASP A 85 14.92 -19.00 -3.01
N ASP A 86 15.58 -18.26 -3.91
CA ASP A 86 17.02 -18.37 -4.15
C ASP A 86 17.86 -18.06 -2.90
N MET A 87 17.37 -17.18 -2.02
CA MET A 87 18.00 -16.79 -0.77
C MET A 87 17.58 -17.62 0.44
N GLY A 88 16.61 -18.53 0.29
CA GLY A 88 16.08 -19.37 1.38
C GLY A 88 15.19 -18.62 2.38
N PHE A 89 14.59 -17.50 2.00
CA PHE A 89 13.66 -16.77 2.84
C PHE A 89 12.23 -17.27 2.70
N SER A 90 11.52 -17.38 3.82
CA SER A 90 10.10 -17.71 3.83
C SER A 90 9.24 -16.49 3.45
N TYR A 91 8.16 -16.71 2.70
CA TYR A 91 7.23 -15.64 2.36
C TYR A 91 5.79 -16.10 2.33
N PHE A 92 4.86 -15.11 2.38
CA PHE A 92 3.44 -15.32 2.22
C PHE A 92 2.86 -14.22 1.31
N PHE A 93 2.47 -14.58 0.09
CA PHE A 93 1.87 -13.64 -0.86
C PHE A 93 0.45 -14.06 -1.18
N LYS A 94 -0.50 -13.12 -1.04
CA LYS A 94 -1.92 -13.31 -1.31
C LYS A 94 -2.46 -12.09 -2.05
N ILE A 95 -2.85 -12.30 -3.31
CA ILE A 95 -3.32 -11.24 -4.20
C ILE A 95 -4.77 -11.56 -4.60
N VAL A 96 -5.68 -10.69 -4.17
CA VAL A 96 -7.11 -10.87 -4.40
C VAL A 96 -7.45 -10.44 -5.82
N CYS A 97 -8.00 -11.38 -6.59
CA CYS A 97 -8.44 -11.17 -7.96
C CYS A 97 -9.55 -12.19 -8.27
N ASP A 98 -10.74 -11.74 -8.62
CA ASP A 98 -11.85 -12.67 -8.93
C ASP A 98 -11.78 -13.27 -10.34
N GLY A 99 -10.91 -12.70 -11.20
CA GLY A 99 -10.70 -13.19 -12.56
C GLY A 99 -11.92 -13.09 -13.48
N LYS A 100 -12.94 -12.29 -13.13
CA LYS A 100 -14.23 -12.22 -13.82
C LYS A 100 -14.40 -10.98 -14.70
N ALA A 101 -13.40 -10.11 -14.79
CA ALA A 101 -13.51 -8.92 -15.60
C ALA A 101 -13.70 -9.27 -17.06
N LYS A 102 -14.70 -8.65 -17.70
CA LYS A 102 -14.89 -8.77 -19.15
C LYS A 102 -13.88 -7.91 -19.87
N MET A 103 -13.26 -8.46 -20.91
CA MET A 103 -12.35 -7.71 -21.77
C MET A 103 -13.07 -6.53 -22.42
N THR A 104 -12.67 -5.32 -22.10
CA THR A 104 -13.17 -4.10 -22.72
C THR A 104 -12.30 -3.70 -23.92
N PRO A 105 -12.80 -2.86 -24.86
CA PRO A 105 -11.98 -2.32 -25.95
C PRO A 105 -10.71 -1.61 -25.46
N SER A 106 -10.79 -0.91 -24.33
CA SER A 106 -9.64 -0.27 -23.68
C SER A 106 -8.61 -1.29 -23.22
N MET A 107 -9.04 -2.38 -22.58
CA MET A 107 -8.14 -3.46 -22.15
C MET A 107 -7.46 -4.17 -23.34
N TYR A 108 -8.17 -4.39 -24.44
CA TYR A 108 -7.56 -4.92 -25.66
C TYR A 108 -6.47 -3.99 -26.21
N LYS A 109 -6.77 -2.69 -26.29
CA LYS A 109 -5.79 -1.68 -26.74
C LYS A 109 -4.57 -1.64 -25.83
N GLN A 110 -4.80 -1.67 -24.50
CA GLN A 110 -3.71 -1.71 -23.51
C GLN A 110 -2.89 -2.99 -23.66
N LEU A 111 -3.52 -4.15 -23.80
CA LEU A 111 -2.84 -5.43 -23.96
C LEU A 111 -1.93 -5.45 -25.20
N ILE A 112 -2.42 -4.99 -26.35
CA ILE A 112 -1.62 -4.87 -27.58
C ILE A 112 -0.42 -3.94 -27.35
N LYS A 113 -0.67 -2.76 -26.77
CA LYS A 113 0.39 -1.79 -26.45
C LYS A 113 1.45 -2.39 -25.51
N SER A 114 1.02 -3.15 -24.51
CA SER A 114 1.91 -3.81 -23.54
C SER A 114 2.76 -4.89 -24.20
N TYR A 115 2.19 -5.70 -25.11
CA TYR A 115 2.97 -6.67 -25.88
C TYR A 115 4.03 -5.98 -26.77
N LEU A 116 3.68 -4.88 -27.44
CA LEU A 116 4.61 -4.14 -28.29
C LEU A 116 5.75 -3.48 -27.50
N LYS A 117 5.52 -3.18 -26.23
CA LYS A 117 6.50 -2.54 -25.33
C LYS A 117 7.26 -3.53 -24.44
N GLY A 118 6.90 -4.81 -24.43
CA GLY A 118 7.44 -5.79 -23.50
C GLY A 118 7.03 -5.54 -22.04
N ASP A 119 5.87 -4.90 -21.80
CA ASP A 119 5.35 -4.62 -20.45
C ASP A 119 4.66 -5.86 -19.87
N GLU A 120 5.48 -6.77 -19.33
CA GLU A 120 5.03 -8.03 -18.74
C GLU A 120 4.05 -7.81 -17.57
N ALA A 121 4.26 -6.75 -16.77
CA ALA A 121 3.44 -6.46 -15.61
C ALA A 121 1.99 -6.16 -16.01
N SER A 122 1.77 -5.23 -16.96
CA SER A 122 0.43 -4.93 -17.49
C SER A 122 -0.21 -6.11 -18.19
N ILE A 123 0.57 -6.92 -18.91
CA ILE A 123 0.06 -8.15 -19.57
C ILE A 123 -0.46 -9.13 -18.52
N LEU A 124 0.31 -9.35 -17.46
CA LEU A 124 -0.06 -10.27 -16.39
C LEU A 124 -1.30 -9.80 -15.64
N ASP A 125 -1.38 -8.51 -15.30
CA ASP A 125 -2.56 -7.92 -14.66
C ASP A 125 -3.84 -8.12 -15.48
N ILE A 126 -3.82 -7.80 -16.78
CA ILE A 126 -4.98 -7.97 -17.65
C ILE A 126 -5.39 -9.45 -17.73
N LYS A 127 -4.43 -10.37 -17.82
CA LYS A 127 -4.70 -11.82 -17.82
C LYS A 127 -5.29 -12.29 -16.51
N ALA A 128 -4.80 -11.80 -15.38
CA ALA A 128 -5.32 -12.14 -14.05
C ALA A 128 -6.75 -11.62 -13.87
N LEU A 129 -6.99 -10.35 -14.15
CA LEU A 129 -8.31 -9.72 -14.05
C LEU A 129 -9.37 -10.43 -14.92
N THR A 130 -8.97 -10.98 -16.06
CA THR A 130 -9.87 -11.66 -16.99
C THR A 130 -9.89 -13.20 -16.84
N GLY A 131 -9.25 -13.74 -15.80
CA GLY A 131 -9.20 -15.18 -15.53
C GLY A 131 -8.41 -15.98 -16.57
N LYS A 132 -7.54 -15.35 -17.34
CA LYS A 132 -6.73 -15.99 -18.40
C LYS A 132 -5.35 -16.48 -17.90
N VAL A 133 -5.10 -16.38 -16.61
CA VAL A 133 -3.92 -16.92 -15.95
C VAL A 133 -4.30 -17.44 -14.57
N THR A 134 -3.68 -18.55 -14.18
CA THR A 134 -3.65 -19.04 -12.81
C THR A 134 -2.29 -18.77 -12.21
N HIS A 135 -2.25 -18.39 -10.95
CA HIS A 135 -0.99 -18.14 -10.24
C HIS A 135 -1.15 -18.51 -8.77
N PRO A 136 -0.13 -19.12 -8.11
CA PRO A 136 -0.24 -19.54 -6.70
C PRO A 136 -0.60 -18.41 -5.74
N PHE A 137 -0.29 -17.16 -6.07
CA PHE A 137 -0.62 -16.00 -5.22
C PHE A 137 -2.02 -15.45 -5.45
N LEU A 138 -2.71 -15.84 -6.53
CA LEU A 138 -4.05 -15.36 -6.85
C LEU A 138 -5.13 -16.11 -6.07
N THR A 139 -6.09 -15.35 -5.56
CA THR A 139 -7.29 -15.88 -4.91
C THR A 139 -8.49 -14.99 -5.21
N SER A 140 -9.68 -15.57 -5.27
CA SER A 140 -10.93 -14.82 -5.36
C SER A 140 -11.49 -14.43 -3.99
N VAL A 141 -10.88 -14.92 -2.90
CA VAL A 141 -11.35 -14.69 -1.53
C VAL A 141 -10.65 -13.47 -0.95
N SER A 142 -11.43 -12.44 -0.61
CA SER A 142 -10.92 -11.25 0.08
C SER A 142 -10.34 -11.62 1.45
N THR A 143 -9.37 -10.85 1.89
CA THR A 143 -8.74 -11.02 3.20
C THR A 143 -9.31 -9.98 4.15
N PRO A 144 -9.97 -10.36 5.24
CA PRO A 144 -10.40 -9.43 6.27
C PRO A 144 -9.22 -8.63 6.85
N ILE A 145 -9.52 -7.44 7.37
CA ILE A 145 -8.49 -6.55 7.95
C ILE A 145 -7.73 -7.24 9.08
N ASP A 146 -8.44 -7.96 9.95
CA ASP A 146 -7.81 -8.67 11.08
C ASP A 146 -6.88 -9.79 10.61
N GLU A 147 -7.27 -10.54 9.58
CA GLU A 147 -6.39 -11.55 8.96
C GLU A 147 -5.17 -10.90 8.33
N THR A 148 -5.34 -9.76 7.64
CA THR A 148 -4.24 -9.00 7.05
C THR A 148 -3.27 -8.51 8.13
N ASN A 149 -3.78 -7.95 9.23
CA ASN A 149 -2.98 -7.50 10.36
C ASN A 149 -2.21 -8.66 11.03
N ASN A 150 -2.84 -9.83 11.17
CA ASN A 150 -2.18 -11.02 11.69
C ASN A 150 -1.04 -11.50 10.77
N ILE A 151 -1.23 -11.48 9.45
CA ILE A 151 -0.17 -11.82 8.49
C ILE A 151 1.00 -10.83 8.59
N ILE A 152 0.70 -9.52 8.69
CA ILE A 152 1.73 -8.50 8.90
C ILE A 152 2.48 -8.75 10.21
N ALA A 153 1.75 -9.01 11.30
CA ALA A 153 2.34 -9.27 12.63
C ALA A 153 3.27 -10.51 12.62
N MET A 154 2.90 -11.57 11.87
CA MET A 154 3.72 -12.78 11.68
C MET A 154 4.89 -12.61 10.72
N SER A 155 5.15 -11.40 10.19
CA SER A 155 6.20 -11.16 9.20
C SER A 155 7.33 -10.30 9.77
N GLU A 156 8.56 -10.47 9.29
CA GLU A 156 9.67 -9.55 9.55
C GLU A 156 9.51 -8.27 8.74
N CYS A 157 9.05 -8.43 7.51
CA CYS A 157 8.94 -7.37 6.53
C CYS A 157 7.68 -7.54 5.68
N ILE A 158 7.09 -6.45 5.19
CA ILE A 158 6.07 -6.52 4.16
C ILE A 158 6.60 -6.03 2.83
N LEU A 159 6.11 -6.62 1.73
CA LEU A 159 6.22 -6.05 0.40
C LEU A 159 4.98 -5.18 0.14
N ASP A 160 5.20 -3.90 -0.01
CA ASP A 160 4.16 -2.93 -0.29
C ASP A 160 4.33 -2.35 -1.70
N THR A 161 3.32 -2.52 -2.54
CA THR A 161 3.31 -1.93 -3.88
C THR A 161 2.24 -0.85 -3.91
N ASP A 162 2.66 0.35 -4.27
CA ASP A 162 1.80 1.51 -4.45
C ASP A 162 1.09 1.49 -5.81
N ILE A 163 0.22 2.45 -6.02
CA ILE A 163 -0.34 2.81 -7.32
C ILE A 163 0.50 3.97 -7.88
N ASP A 164 0.89 3.89 -9.14
CA ASP A 164 1.92 4.75 -9.74
C ASP A 164 1.61 6.27 -9.67
N TYR A 165 0.33 6.64 -9.57
CA TYR A 165 -0.12 8.03 -9.45
C TYR A 165 -0.34 8.51 -8.01
N GLN A 166 -0.18 7.65 -6.99
CA GLN A 166 -0.31 8.01 -5.58
C GLN A 166 1.07 8.21 -4.95
N ALA A 167 1.22 9.24 -4.13
CA ALA A 167 2.46 9.57 -3.46
C ALA A 167 2.43 9.30 -1.95
N GLY A 168 1.26 9.01 -1.41
CA GLY A 168 1.07 8.74 0.02
C GLY A 168 1.43 7.32 0.44
N PRO A 169 1.62 7.09 1.75
CA PRO A 169 1.81 5.75 2.29
C PRO A 169 0.51 4.94 2.18
N THR A 170 0.62 3.66 1.85
CA THR A 170 -0.55 2.78 1.87
C THR A 170 -0.97 2.46 3.31
N PRO A 171 -2.23 2.04 3.57
CA PRO A 171 -2.63 1.56 4.89
C PRO A 171 -1.74 0.43 5.42
N ARG A 172 -1.32 -0.51 4.56
CA ARG A 172 -0.45 -1.64 4.94
C ARG A 172 0.92 -1.17 5.45
N LEU A 173 1.49 -0.13 4.83
CA LEU A 173 2.75 0.47 5.28
C LEU A 173 2.59 1.04 6.69
N ILE A 174 1.51 1.79 6.95
CA ILE A 174 1.23 2.36 8.28
C ILE A 174 1.06 1.24 9.31
N TRP A 175 0.29 0.19 9.01
CA TRP A 175 0.07 -0.95 9.89
C TRP A 175 1.37 -1.71 10.18
N ALA A 176 2.21 -1.92 9.19
CA ALA A 176 3.49 -2.59 9.37
C ALA A 176 4.42 -1.80 10.29
N LEU A 177 4.57 -0.49 10.06
CA LEU A 177 5.40 0.36 10.92
C LEU A 177 4.86 0.43 12.35
N ALA A 178 3.55 0.49 12.54
CA ALA A 178 2.90 0.46 13.85
C ALA A 178 3.15 -0.86 14.60
N LEU A 179 3.31 -1.96 13.87
CA LEU A 179 3.65 -3.28 14.38
C LEU A 179 5.17 -3.50 14.55
N GLY A 180 5.98 -2.47 14.35
CA GLY A 180 7.44 -2.57 14.40
C GLY A 180 8.06 -3.40 13.27
N LYS A 181 7.31 -3.57 12.16
CA LYS A 181 7.77 -4.33 10.99
C LYS A 181 8.44 -3.43 9.97
N LYS A 182 9.31 -4.01 9.16
CA LYS A 182 9.95 -3.31 8.03
C LYS A 182 9.07 -3.36 6.80
N VAL A 183 9.34 -2.44 5.86
CA VAL A 183 8.59 -2.32 4.62
C VAL A 183 9.56 -2.23 3.44
N VAL A 184 9.38 -3.12 2.47
CA VAL A 184 9.94 -2.96 1.12
C VAL A 184 8.84 -2.37 0.25
N THR A 185 9.07 -1.22 -0.37
CA THR A 185 8.02 -0.53 -1.15
C THR A 185 8.50 -0.10 -2.53
N THR A 186 7.58 -0.02 -3.48
CA THR A 186 7.82 0.56 -4.80
C THR A 186 7.58 2.08 -4.83
N ASN A 187 7.01 2.65 -3.77
CA ASN A 187 6.70 4.07 -3.68
C ASN A 187 7.96 4.92 -3.48
N LYS A 188 8.45 5.54 -4.56
CA LYS A 188 9.61 6.44 -4.51
C LYS A 188 9.33 7.75 -3.77
N ASN A 189 8.06 8.16 -3.65
CA ASN A 189 7.68 9.39 -2.95
C ASN A 189 7.69 9.24 -1.44
N ILE A 190 7.81 8.02 -0.93
CA ILE A 190 7.77 7.75 0.51
C ILE A 190 8.88 8.47 1.29
N VAL A 191 9.98 8.85 0.65
CA VAL A 191 11.05 9.64 1.27
C VAL A 191 10.62 11.04 1.72
N LYS A 192 9.48 11.52 1.21
CA LYS A 192 8.96 12.86 1.49
C LYS A 192 8.12 12.91 2.78
N ILE A 193 7.65 11.77 3.28
CA ILE A 193 6.79 11.74 4.47
C ILE A 193 7.60 12.07 5.73
N PRO A 194 7.00 12.73 6.74
CA PRO A 194 7.72 13.21 7.93
C PRO A 194 8.36 12.10 8.80
N PHE A 195 7.89 10.86 8.65
CA PHE A 195 8.37 9.72 9.43
C PHE A 195 9.15 8.69 8.60
N TYR A 196 9.65 9.08 7.43
CA TYR A 196 10.51 8.20 6.64
C TYR A 196 11.78 7.83 7.42
N ASN A 197 12.09 6.54 7.45
CA ASN A 197 13.31 6.00 8.05
C ASN A 197 13.84 4.86 7.18
N ASN A 198 15.06 4.99 6.69
CA ASN A 198 15.69 4.03 5.77
C ASN A 198 16.06 2.68 6.41
N LYS A 199 16.04 2.57 7.74
CA LYS A 199 16.19 1.28 8.44
C LYS A 199 14.87 0.50 8.51
N ASN A 200 13.74 1.20 8.38
CA ASN A 200 12.42 0.59 8.43
C ASN A 200 11.76 0.50 7.05
N ILE A 201 12.16 1.36 6.10
CA ILE A 201 11.57 1.43 4.76
C ILE A 201 12.67 1.34 3.71
N PHE A 202 12.59 0.31 2.86
CA PHE A 202 13.49 0.09 1.73
C PHE A 202 12.74 0.25 0.41
N ILE A 203 13.25 1.09 -0.49
CA ILE A 203 12.61 1.38 -1.76
C ILE A 203 13.23 0.50 -2.84
N ILE A 204 12.39 -0.20 -3.60
CA ILE A 204 12.79 -0.97 -4.77
C ILE A 204 12.26 -0.35 -6.06
N ASP A 205 12.95 -0.58 -7.16
CA ASP A 205 12.45 -0.15 -8.45
C ASP A 205 11.31 -1.05 -8.94
N ARG A 206 10.17 -0.46 -9.29
CA ARG A 206 8.99 -1.18 -9.76
C ARG A 206 9.26 -2.02 -11.02
N ARG A 207 10.16 -1.54 -11.90
CA ARG A 207 10.50 -2.22 -13.16
C ARG A 207 11.61 -3.24 -13.02
N ASN A 208 12.39 -3.14 -11.94
CA ASN A 208 13.45 -4.09 -11.60
C ASN A 208 13.48 -4.29 -10.07
N PRO A 209 12.50 -5.04 -9.51
CA PRO A 209 12.34 -5.19 -8.07
C PRO A 209 13.41 -6.11 -7.50
N ILE A 210 14.50 -5.52 -6.98
CA ILE A 210 15.59 -6.25 -6.35
C ILE A 210 15.48 -6.13 -4.83
N ILE A 211 15.45 -7.29 -4.16
CA ILE A 211 15.40 -7.39 -2.70
C ILE A 211 16.82 -7.34 -2.12
N ASN A 212 16.96 -6.59 -1.03
CA ASN A 212 18.20 -6.59 -0.24
C ASN A 212 18.07 -7.54 0.96
N PRO A 213 18.77 -8.70 0.98
CA PRO A 213 18.68 -9.65 2.09
C PRO A 213 19.14 -9.05 3.43
N ASN A 214 20.15 -8.17 3.40
CA ASN A 214 20.63 -7.51 4.62
C ASN A 214 19.55 -6.58 5.22
N PHE A 215 18.69 -5.97 4.39
CA PHE A 215 17.57 -5.20 4.89
C PHE A 215 16.54 -6.11 5.59
N ILE A 216 16.22 -7.28 5.01
CA ILE A 216 15.25 -8.21 5.61
C ILE A 216 15.75 -8.70 6.99
N THR A 217 17.04 -9.00 7.13
CA THR A 217 17.61 -9.56 8.37
C THR A 217 18.02 -8.49 9.39
N SER A 218 18.16 -7.24 8.98
CA SER A 218 18.55 -6.14 9.89
C SER A 218 17.47 -5.87 10.95
N LYS A 219 17.89 -5.28 12.06
CA LYS A 219 16.95 -4.81 13.09
C LYS A 219 16.29 -3.51 12.64
N ALA A 220 14.97 -3.42 12.78
CA ALA A 220 14.22 -2.18 12.61
C ALA A 220 14.50 -1.19 13.77
N ASP A 221 14.43 0.11 13.48
CA ASP A 221 14.34 1.11 14.55
C ASP A 221 12.95 1.08 15.17
N ASP A 222 12.86 1.47 16.44
CA ASP A 222 11.55 1.62 17.10
C ASP A 222 10.80 2.84 16.57
N MET A 223 9.65 2.59 15.98
CA MET A 223 8.75 3.61 15.42
C MET A 223 7.51 3.84 16.30
N SER A 224 7.41 3.19 17.45
CA SER A 224 6.19 3.18 18.27
C SER A 224 5.72 4.58 18.65
N SER A 225 6.60 5.47 19.10
CA SER A 225 6.26 6.85 19.47
C SER A 225 5.75 7.69 18.28
N VAL A 226 6.28 7.43 17.09
CA VAL A 226 5.86 8.12 15.87
C VAL A 226 4.51 7.57 15.38
N MET A 227 4.35 6.25 15.40
CA MET A 227 3.12 5.59 14.96
C MET A 227 1.96 5.78 15.93
N GLU A 228 2.22 6.00 17.23
CA GLU A 228 1.21 6.32 18.24
C GLU A 228 0.35 7.54 17.84
N LYS A 229 0.94 8.52 17.17
CA LYS A 229 0.23 9.68 16.62
C LYS A 229 -0.88 9.29 15.62
N TYR A 230 -0.68 8.19 14.90
CA TYR A 230 -1.61 7.72 13.86
C TYR A 230 -2.47 6.55 14.31
N ARG A 231 -2.46 6.20 15.60
CA ARG A 231 -3.45 5.29 16.18
C ARG A 231 -4.84 5.91 16.08
N ILE A 232 -5.86 5.10 15.78
CA ILE A 232 -7.20 5.57 15.42
C ILE A 232 -7.76 6.64 16.36
N ASP A 233 -7.60 6.49 17.66
CA ASP A 233 -8.09 7.45 18.65
C ASP A 233 -7.35 8.80 18.60
N ASN A 234 -6.04 8.80 18.43
CA ASN A 234 -5.24 10.01 18.25
C ASN A 234 -5.44 10.61 16.86
N TRP A 235 -5.59 9.79 15.84
CA TRP A 235 -5.90 10.21 14.48
C TRP A 235 -7.25 10.95 14.41
N VAL A 236 -8.29 10.45 15.10
CA VAL A 236 -9.58 11.13 15.21
C VAL A 236 -9.45 12.45 15.96
N LYS A 237 -8.62 12.53 17.01
CA LYS A 237 -8.36 13.81 17.69
C LYS A 237 -7.76 14.84 16.74
N ILE A 238 -6.79 14.46 15.88
CA ILE A 238 -6.21 15.36 14.87
C ILE A 238 -7.30 15.90 13.93
N LEU A 239 -8.22 15.06 13.48
CA LEU A 239 -9.34 15.50 12.65
C LEU A 239 -10.22 16.54 13.36
N LEU A 240 -10.46 16.35 14.67
CA LEU A 240 -11.38 17.15 15.46
C LEU A 240 -10.72 18.36 16.14
N GLU A 241 -9.41 18.40 16.24
CA GLU A 241 -8.66 19.52 16.82
C GLU A 241 -8.90 20.81 16.01
N LYS A 242 -8.96 21.94 16.77
CA LYS A 242 -9.28 23.25 16.24
C LYS A 242 -8.10 23.90 15.53
#